data_5f448b45adc7d9763fc5ad955040ce59
#
_entry.id   5f448b45adc7d9763fc5ad955040ce59
#
_cell.length_a   1.000
_cell.length_b   1.000
_cell.length_c   1.000
_cell.angle_alpha   90.00
_cell.angle_beta   90.00
_cell.angle_gamma   90.00
#
_symmetry.space_group_name_H-M   'P 1'
#
loop_
_entity.id
_entity.type
_entity.pdbx_description
1 polymer ?
#
loop_
_entity_poly.entity_id
_entity_poly.type
_entity_poly.pdbx_seq_one_letter_code
_entity_poly.pdbx_strand_id
1 'polypeptide(L)'
;MNIYDIAELAGVSIATVSRVVNDSPMVSEKTKQRVRKVMEENNYTPNVFARGLGLDSMKTVGLMCPNVADAYMARAVAYLEQNLKEYGYDCILYCSGYDDEERRAAVNSILQKRIDALVLIGSSYAEDDEDSEKVEYIREAAKQVPVFMMNGCIRGENIYCALCNDFQAAHMAVTELIQTGKEDILFLSDSHSYSANQKLRGYTQALKDAGMPVNEKLCVYVENRIDRVRDLLLSRNDLMFDAVFATEDGLAIGALKYAKKRNLSVPRDISIIGYNNSELSVCCDPELSTVDSRGERLCKIIIDSMMLCLKNREIRSKVYANGFLVRRETTDF
;
A
#
# COMPACT_ATOMS: atom_id res chain seq x y z
N MET A 1 -5.87 -30.82 24.65
CA MET A 1 -7.27 -30.67 25.16
C MET A 1 -8.08 -29.89 24.11
N ASN A 2 -9.35 -30.24 23.92
CA ASN A 2 -10.21 -29.65 22.92
C ASN A 2 -11.51 -29.10 23.57
N ILE A 3 -12.41 -28.50 22.78
CA ILE A 3 -13.64 -27.87 23.31
C ILE A 3 -14.61 -28.88 23.98
N TYR A 4 -14.57 -30.14 23.56
CA TYR A 4 -15.39 -31.23 24.15
C TYR A 4 -14.92 -31.52 25.59
N ASP A 5 -13.60 -31.60 25.79
CA ASP A 5 -12.98 -31.85 27.09
C ASP A 5 -13.32 -30.71 28.07
N ILE A 6 -13.27 -29.46 27.62
CA ILE A 6 -13.66 -28.29 28.44
C ILE A 6 -15.15 -28.30 28.80
N ALA A 7 -16.01 -28.69 27.84
CA ALA A 7 -17.45 -28.78 28.10
C ALA A 7 -17.76 -29.83 29.17
N GLU A 8 -17.10 -31.01 29.11
CA GLU A 8 -17.23 -32.07 30.07
C GLU A 8 -16.73 -31.62 31.46
N LEU A 9 -15.51 -31.09 31.56
CA LEU A 9 -14.91 -30.61 32.82
C LEU A 9 -15.69 -29.48 33.47
N ALA A 10 -16.27 -28.58 32.66
CA ALA A 10 -17.08 -27.47 33.14
C ALA A 10 -18.53 -27.88 33.42
N GLY A 11 -18.96 -29.10 33.07
CA GLY A 11 -20.32 -29.57 33.23
C GLY A 11 -21.35 -28.75 32.44
N VAL A 12 -21.03 -28.38 31.19
CA VAL A 12 -21.89 -27.60 30.30
C VAL A 12 -21.88 -28.16 28.88
N SER A 13 -22.80 -27.71 28.04
CA SER A 13 -22.79 -28.10 26.64
C SER A 13 -21.65 -27.37 25.87
N ILE A 14 -21.20 -27.97 24.76
CA ILE A 14 -20.23 -27.34 23.84
C ILE A 14 -20.73 -25.97 23.38
N ALA A 15 -22.02 -25.84 23.08
CA ALA A 15 -22.64 -24.57 22.73
C ALA A 15 -22.50 -23.51 23.83
N THR A 16 -22.55 -23.94 25.12
CA THR A 16 -22.33 -23.04 26.25
C THR A 16 -20.88 -22.60 26.34
N VAL A 17 -19.92 -23.53 26.16
CA VAL A 17 -18.48 -23.15 26.09
C VAL A 17 -18.22 -22.15 24.96
N SER A 18 -18.74 -22.41 23.75
CA SER A 18 -18.65 -21.50 22.62
C SER A 18 -19.23 -20.12 22.94
N ARG A 19 -20.40 -20.04 23.59
CA ARG A 19 -21.00 -18.77 24.02
C ARG A 19 -20.14 -18.04 25.07
N VAL A 20 -19.50 -18.77 25.99
CA VAL A 20 -18.57 -18.17 26.97
C VAL A 20 -17.32 -17.61 26.31
N VAL A 21 -16.75 -18.37 25.38
CA VAL A 21 -15.58 -17.93 24.57
C VAL A 21 -15.89 -16.65 23.79
N ASN A 22 -17.14 -16.51 23.32
CA ASN A 22 -17.61 -15.34 22.56
C ASN A 22 -18.25 -14.26 23.44
N ASP A 23 -18.09 -14.36 24.75
CA ASP A 23 -18.65 -13.44 25.77
C ASP A 23 -20.15 -13.13 25.61
N SER A 24 -20.90 -14.08 25.11
CA SER A 24 -22.32 -13.93 24.82
C SER A 24 -23.13 -13.50 26.07
N PRO A 25 -24.05 -12.53 25.94
CA PRO A 25 -24.91 -12.11 27.03
C PRO A 25 -25.96 -13.20 27.42
N MET A 26 -26.09 -14.23 26.60
CA MET A 26 -27.04 -15.33 26.87
C MET A 26 -26.51 -16.33 27.89
N VAL A 27 -25.33 -16.15 28.47
CA VAL A 27 -24.75 -17.01 29.51
C VAL A 27 -24.54 -16.20 30.78
N SER A 28 -24.98 -16.75 31.91
CA SER A 28 -24.83 -16.09 33.22
C SER A 28 -23.36 -15.92 33.61
N GLU A 29 -23.01 -14.84 34.30
CA GLU A 29 -21.66 -14.57 34.77
C GLU A 29 -21.06 -15.71 35.60
N LYS A 30 -21.89 -16.36 36.41
CA LYS A 30 -21.48 -17.54 37.19
C LYS A 30 -21.02 -18.69 36.29
N THR A 31 -21.70 -18.93 35.18
CA THR A 31 -21.34 -19.97 34.21
C THR A 31 -20.10 -19.54 33.43
N LYS A 32 -19.99 -18.26 33.03
CA LYS A 32 -18.81 -17.73 32.37
C LYS A 32 -17.55 -17.92 33.22
N GLN A 33 -17.61 -17.54 34.50
CA GLN A 33 -16.48 -17.71 35.44
C GLN A 33 -16.06 -19.17 35.58
N ARG A 34 -17.02 -20.08 35.72
CA ARG A 34 -16.72 -21.53 35.83
C ARG A 34 -16.01 -22.07 34.61
N VAL A 35 -16.50 -21.76 33.42
CA VAL A 35 -15.89 -22.21 32.16
C VAL A 35 -14.50 -21.59 31.96
N ARG A 36 -14.34 -20.27 32.19
CA ARG A 36 -13.04 -19.60 32.11
C ARG A 36 -12.03 -20.20 33.06
N LYS A 37 -12.40 -20.50 34.29
CA LYS A 37 -11.54 -21.17 35.27
C LYS A 37 -11.04 -22.51 34.76
N VAL A 38 -11.96 -23.37 34.24
CA VAL A 38 -11.56 -24.67 33.67
C VAL A 38 -10.63 -24.51 32.49
N MET A 39 -10.85 -23.52 31.64
CA MET A 39 -9.95 -23.21 30.49
C MET A 39 -8.55 -22.80 30.97
N GLU A 40 -8.45 -21.93 31.97
CA GLU A 40 -7.16 -21.48 32.56
C GLU A 40 -6.41 -22.64 33.23
N GLU A 41 -7.10 -23.44 34.10
CA GLU A 41 -6.52 -24.59 34.79
C GLU A 41 -5.95 -25.66 33.82
N ASN A 42 -6.47 -25.71 32.61
CA ASN A 42 -6.09 -26.71 31.63
C ASN A 42 -5.30 -26.11 30.44
N ASN A 43 -4.83 -24.86 30.53
CA ASN A 43 -4.12 -24.15 29.48
C ASN A 43 -4.83 -24.26 28.10
N TYR A 44 -6.16 -24.27 28.12
CA TYR A 44 -6.93 -24.36 26.89
C TYR A 44 -7.08 -22.99 26.24
N THR A 45 -6.51 -22.84 25.06
CA THR A 45 -6.72 -21.69 24.19
C THR A 45 -7.79 -22.05 23.15
N PRO A 46 -8.91 -21.31 23.09
CA PRO A 46 -9.94 -21.56 22.08
C PRO A 46 -9.37 -21.46 20.67
N ASN A 47 -9.66 -22.43 19.83
CA ASN A 47 -9.31 -22.39 18.42
C ASN A 47 -10.07 -21.23 17.74
N VAL A 48 -9.35 -20.27 17.19
CA VAL A 48 -9.90 -19.08 16.52
C VAL A 48 -10.82 -19.49 15.37
N PHE A 49 -10.51 -20.57 14.65
CA PHE A 49 -11.34 -21.10 13.57
C PHE A 49 -12.65 -21.73 14.08
N ALA A 50 -12.64 -22.36 15.26
CA ALA A 50 -13.86 -22.88 15.88
C ALA A 50 -14.75 -21.76 16.45
N ARG A 51 -14.15 -20.62 16.78
CA ARG A 51 -14.82 -19.40 17.22
C ARG A 51 -15.68 -18.79 16.11
N GLY A 52 -15.16 -18.77 14.87
CA GLY A 52 -15.82 -18.18 13.70
C GLY A 52 -16.97 -19.01 13.11
N LEU A 53 -17.11 -20.30 13.45
CA LEU A 53 -18.19 -21.15 12.94
C LEU A 53 -19.60 -20.76 13.42
N GLY A 54 -19.70 -19.85 14.38
CA GLY A 54 -20.99 -19.37 14.93
C GLY A 54 -21.12 -17.82 14.93
N LEU A 55 -20.17 -17.11 14.33
CA LEU A 55 -20.15 -15.65 14.23
C LEU A 55 -20.19 -15.22 12.77
N ASP A 56 -20.89 -14.12 12.49
CA ASP A 56 -20.93 -13.49 11.15
C ASP A 56 -19.57 -12.83 10.75
N SER A 57 -18.55 -12.90 11.62
CA SER A 57 -17.21 -12.29 11.40
C SER A 57 -16.10 -13.13 12.02
N MET A 58 -15.02 -13.32 11.29
CA MET A 58 -13.79 -14.00 11.75
C MET A 58 -12.83 -13.05 12.48
N LYS A 59 -13.12 -11.76 12.50
CA LYS A 59 -12.22 -10.72 12.99
C LYS A 59 -10.84 -10.80 12.35
N THR A 60 -10.81 -11.06 11.05
CA THR A 60 -9.59 -11.26 10.27
C THR A 60 -9.64 -10.44 8.98
N VAL A 61 -8.61 -9.65 8.74
CA VAL A 61 -8.44 -8.87 7.50
C VAL A 61 -7.31 -9.47 6.68
N GLY A 62 -7.56 -9.68 5.40
CA GLY A 62 -6.52 -10.04 4.45
C GLY A 62 -5.75 -8.80 4.00
N LEU A 63 -4.43 -8.79 4.15
CA LEU A 63 -3.54 -7.80 3.59
C LEU A 63 -2.78 -8.44 2.45
N MET A 64 -2.74 -7.81 1.29
CA MET A 64 -2.01 -8.32 0.13
C MET A 64 -1.19 -7.20 -0.51
N CYS A 65 0.07 -7.48 -0.79
CA CYS A 65 0.97 -6.62 -1.55
C CYS A 65 1.82 -7.46 -2.52
N PRO A 66 2.33 -6.90 -3.61
CA PRO A 66 3.23 -7.64 -4.50
C PRO A 66 4.51 -8.11 -3.81
N ASN A 67 5.15 -7.23 -3.05
CA ASN A 67 6.42 -7.52 -2.39
C ASN A 67 6.55 -6.73 -1.07
N VAL A 68 6.55 -7.41 0.06
CA VAL A 68 6.69 -6.77 1.38
C VAL A 68 8.10 -6.23 1.66
N ALA A 69 9.11 -6.56 0.83
CA ALA A 69 10.44 -5.96 0.94
C ALA A 69 10.49 -4.53 0.37
N ASP A 70 9.46 -4.09 -0.36
CA ASP A 70 9.32 -2.70 -0.77
C ASP A 70 9.00 -1.81 0.43
N ALA A 71 9.76 -0.73 0.61
CA ALA A 71 9.69 0.13 1.80
C ALA A 71 8.30 0.79 1.98
N TYR A 72 7.66 1.20 0.87
CA TYR A 72 6.32 1.77 0.91
C TYR A 72 5.28 0.74 1.35
N MET A 73 5.33 -0.46 0.75
CA MET A 73 4.40 -1.55 1.08
C MET A 73 4.61 -2.05 2.52
N ALA A 74 5.87 -2.20 2.95
CA ALA A 74 6.22 -2.60 4.32
C ALA A 74 5.65 -1.64 5.37
N ARG A 75 5.80 -0.33 5.17
CA ARG A 75 5.23 0.69 6.08
C ARG A 75 3.70 0.63 6.10
N ALA A 76 3.06 0.47 4.95
CA ALA A 76 1.61 0.35 4.87
C ALA A 76 1.10 -0.90 5.60
N VAL A 77 1.73 -2.06 5.40
CA VAL A 77 1.40 -3.32 6.09
C VAL A 77 1.54 -3.16 7.61
N ALA A 78 2.68 -2.60 8.07
CA ALA A 78 2.92 -2.38 9.51
C ALA A 78 1.88 -1.43 10.13
N TYR A 79 1.56 -0.33 9.45
CA TYR A 79 0.55 0.62 9.92
C TYR A 79 -0.85 -0.01 9.98
N LEU A 80 -1.24 -0.73 8.94
CA LEU A 80 -2.56 -1.40 8.88
C LEU A 80 -2.68 -2.47 9.98
N GLU A 81 -1.67 -3.34 10.13
CA GLU A 81 -1.67 -4.40 11.15
C GLU A 81 -1.81 -3.82 12.56
N GLN A 82 -0.94 -2.84 12.89
CA GLN A 82 -0.94 -2.23 14.21
C GLN A 82 -2.29 -1.58 14.54
N ASN A 83 -2.86 -0.81 13.62
CA ASN A 83 -4.11 -0.10 13.89
C ASN A 83 -5.35 -1.00 13.81
N LEU A 84 -5.39 -2.02 12.94
CA LEU A 84 -6.50 -2.99 12.90
C LEU A 84 -6.60 -3.81 14.18
N LYS A 85 -5.47 -4.09 14.81
CA LYS A 85 -5.41 -4.76 16.11
C LYS A 85 -6.14 -3.99 17.21
N GLU A 86 -6.13 -2.64 17.17
CA GLU A 86 -6.89 -1.82 18.13
C GLU A 86 -8.41 -2.00 17.98
N TYR A 87 -8.89 -2.38 16.77
CA TYR A 87 -10.28 -2.74 16.52
C TYR A 87 -10.58 -4.23 16.73
N GLY A 88 -9.60 -5.01 17.22
CA GLY A 88 -9.73 -6.43 17.50
C GLY A 88 -9.73 -7.31 16.25
N TYR A 89 -9.07 -6.85 15.17
CA TYR A 89 -8.87 -7.63 13.95
C TYR A 89 -7.44 -8.17 13.90
N ASP A 90 -7.32 -9.45 13.56
CA ASP A 90 -6.06 -10.07 13.16
C ASP A 90 -5.82 -9.85 11.66
N CYS A 91 -4.56 -9.87 11.23
CA CYS A 91 -4.18 -9.70 9.83
C CYS A 91 -3.51 -10.95 9.27
N ILE A 92 -3.88 -11.33 8.04
CA ILE A 92 -3.17 -12.35 7.26
C ILE A 92 -2.51 -11.66 6.08
N LEU A 93 -1.18 -11.74 6.00
CA LEU A 93 -0.41 -11.15 4.90
C LEU A 93 -0.13 -12.18 3.80
N TYR A 94 -0.37 -11.78 2.55
CA TYR A 94 0.05 -12.49 1.35
C TYR A 94 0.92 -11.60 0.47
N CYS A 95 2.04 -12.12 -0.02
CA CYS A 95 2.81 -11.51 -1.09
C CYS A 95 2.41 -12.17 -2.41
N SER A 96 1.86 -11.39 -3.34
CA SER A 96 1.27 -11.91 -4.57
C SER A 96 2.23 -11.95 -5.77
N GLY A 97 3.45 -11.34 -5.62
CA GLY A 97 4.25 -11.09 -6.80
C GLY A 97 3.64 -10.05 -7.74
N TYR A 98 4.22 -9.93 -8.93
CA TYR A 98 3.78 -8.99 -9.97
C TYR A 98 3.12 -9.69 -11.17
N ASP A 99 3.16 -11.00 -11.23
CA ASP A 99 2.54 -11.81 -12.28
C ASP A 99 1.02 -11.91 -12.09
N ASP A 100 0.27 -11.86 -13.18
CA ASP A 100 -1.20 -11.84 -13.13
C ASP A 100 -1.79 -13.17 -12.62
N GLU A 101 -1.17 -14.32 -12.98
CA GLU A 101 -1.64 -15.62 -12.52
C GLU A 101 -1.33 -15.82 -11.04
N GLU A 102 -0.15 -15.40 -10.58
CA GLU A 102 0.22 -15.42 -9.17
C GLU A 102 -0.71 -14.53 -8.33
N ARG A 103 -1.05 -13.34 -8.80
CA ARG A 103 -2.01 -12.44 -8.13
C ARG A 103 -3.40 -13.08 -7.99
N ARG A 104 -3.92 -13.68 -9.07
CA ARG A 104 -5.21 -14.40 -9.05
C ARG A 104 -5.18 -15.57 -8.06
N ALA A 105 -4.12 -16.38 -8.08
CA ALA A 105 -3.96 -17.49 -7.16
C ALA A 105 -3.87 -17.03 -5.70
N ALA A 106 -3.15 -15.94 -5.43
CA ALA A 106 -3.02 -15.36 -4.11
C ALA A 106 -4.37 -14.83 -3.57
N VAL A 107 -5.17 -14.11 -4.39
CA VAL A 107 -6.51 -13.66 -4.02
C VAL A 107 -7.41 -14.84 -3.68
N ASN A 108 -7.44 -15.89 -4.51
CA ASN A 108 -8.23 -17.08 -4.23
C ASN A 108 -7.78 -17.76 -2.92
N SER A 109 -6.48 -17.83 -2.68
CA SER A 109 -5.93 -18.47 -1.47
C SER A 109 -6.27 -17.72 -0.19
N ILE A 110 -6.22 -16.38 -0.23
CA ILE A 110 -6.54 -15.56 0.96
C ILE A 110 -8.05 -15.57 1.28
N LEU A 111 -8.91 -15.60 0.25
CA LEU A 111 -10.36 -15.71 0.43
C LEU A 111 -10.77 -17.02 1.13
N GLN A 112 -10.07 -18.14 0.87
CA GLN A 112 -10.28 -19.41 1.55
C GLN A 112 -10.01 -19.33 3.07
N LYS A 113 -9.34 -18.30 3.56
CA LYS A 113 -9.10 -18.07 5.00
C LYS A 113 -10.27 -17.43 5.73
N ARG A 114 -11.41 -17.21 5.05
CA ARG A 114 -12.63 -16.59 5.63
C ARG A 114 -12.34 -15.23 6.27
N ILE A 115 -11.68 -14.35 5.52
CA ILE A 115 -11.43 -12.97 5.93
C ILE A 115 -12.72 -12.14 5.89
N ASP A 116 -12.80 -11.09 6.71
CA ASP A 116 -13.94 -10.16 6.74
C ASP A 116 -13.80 -9.02 5.72
N ALA A 117 -12.56 -8.72 5.30
CA ALA A 117 -12.24 -7.74 4.28
C ALA A 117 -10.87 -8.05 3.66
N LEU A 118 -10.65 -7.58 2.43
CA LEU A 118 -9.38 -7.67 1.71
C LEU A 118 -8.82 -6.28 1.46
N VAL A 119 -7.56 -6.03 1.80
CA VAL A 119 -6.82 -4.81 1.47
C VAL A 119 -5.73 -5.13 0.46
N LEU A 120 -5.80 -4.51 -0.71
CA LEU A 120 -4.78 -4.59 -1.77
C LEU A 120 -3.88 -3.36 -1.69
N ILE A 121 -2.60 -3.56 -1.37
CA ILE A 121 -1.63 -2.50 -1.12
C ILE A 121 -0.72 -2.37 -2.34
N GLY A 122 -0.77 -1.21 -3.00
CA GLY A 122 0.03 -0.90 -4.18
C GLY A 122 -0.80 -0.77 -5.45
N SER A 123 -0.28 -0.01 -6.39
CA SER A 123 -0.97 0.37 -7.63
C SER A 123 -0.91 -0.69 -8.74
N SER A 124 -0.13 -1.74 -8.56
CA SER A 124 0.02 -2.83 -9.55
C SER A 124 -1.21 -3.73 -9.66
N TYR A 125 -2.16 -3.64 -8.73
CA TYR A 125 -3.45 -4.34 -8.80
C TYR A 125 -4.49 -3.64 -9.68
N ALA A 126 -4.20 -2.44 -10.18
CA ALA A 126 -5.08 -1.67 -11.01
C ALA A 126 -4.45 -1.40 -12.38
N GLU A 127 -5.27 -1.30 -13.41
CA GLU A 127 -4.93 -0.86 -14.74
C GLU A 127 -5.29 0.62 -14.92
N ASP A 128 -4.81 1.26 -16.00
CA ASP A 128 -5.22 2.62 -16.37
C ASP A 128 -6.71 2.69 -16.72
N ASP A 129 -7.22 1.62 -17.32
CA ASP A 129 -8.66 1.43 -17.54
C ASP A 129 -9.27 0.78 -16.29
N GLU A 130 -10.06 1.56 -15.56
CA GLU A 130 -10.75 1.11 -14.34
C GLU A 130 -11.77 0.00 -14.60
N ASP A 131 -12.17 -0.21 -15.87
CA ASP A 131 -13.12 -1.22 -16.31
C ASP A 131 -12.44 -2.44 -16.96
N SER A 132 -11.09 -2.51 -16.96
CA SER A 132 -10.32 -3.60 -17.57
C SER A 132 -10.76 -4.99 -17.09
N GLU A 133 -10.87 -5.93 -18.02
CA GLU A 133 -11.16 -7.34 -17.73
C GLU A 133 -10.01 -8.05 -16.98
N LYS A 134 -8.79 -7.55 -17.09
CA LYS A 134 -7.63 -8.13 -16.40
C LYS A 134 -7.79 -8.15 -14.89
N VAL A 135 -8.56 -7.21 -14.32
CA VAL A 135 -8.82 -7.09 -12.88
C VAL A 135 -10.14 -7.72 -12.44
N GLU A 136 -10.80 -8.51 -13.31
CA GLU A 136 -12.08 -9.16 -12.98
C GLU A 136 -12.01 -10.06 -11.75
N TYR A 137 -10.88 -10.71 -11.52
CA TYR A 137 -10.67 -11.53 -10.30
C TYR A 137 -10.81 -10.72 -8.99
N ILE A 138 -10.58 -9.41 -9.02
CA ILE A 138 -10.80 -8.53 -7.86
C ILE A 138 -12.29 -8.23 -7.70
N ARG A 139 -13.01 -8.03 -8.81
CA ARG A 139 -14.49 -7.87 -8.78
C ARG A 139 -15.17 -9.15 -8.27
N GLU A 140 -14.68 -10.32 -8.67
CA GLU A 140 -15.17 -11.59 -8.13
C GLU A 140 -14.86 -11.75 -6.63
N ALA A 141 -13.70 -11.30 -6.15
CA ALA A 141 -13.41 -11.24 -4.72
C ALA A 141 -14.35 -10.30 -3.98
N ALA A 142 -14.70 -9.17 -4.58
CA ALA A 142 -15.60 -8.17 -4.00
C ALA A 142 -17.05 -8.67 -3.83
N LYS A 143 -17.44 -9.71 -4.54
CA LYS A 143 -18.73 -10.39 -4.33
C LYS A 143 -18.77 -11.21 -3.02
N GLN A 144 -17.61 -11.55 -2.46
CA GLN A 144 -17.48 -12.36 -1.26
C GLN A 144 -17.20 -11.52 -0.02
N VAL A 145 -16.29 -10.53 -0.15
CA VAL A 145 -15.86 -9.63 0.94
C VAL A 145 -15.60 -8.22 0.39
N PRO A 146 -15.75 -7.16 1.20
CA PRO A 146 -15.36 -5.81 0.78
C PRO A 146 -13.87 -5.76 0.47
N VAL A 147 -13.52 -5.13 -0.66
CA VAL A 147 -12.14 -4.94 -1.13
C VAL A 147 -11.75 -3.48 -1.02
N PHE A 148 -10.65 -3.23 -0.35
CA PHE A 148 -10.06 -1.90 -0.18
C PHE A 148 -8.75 -1.83 -0.96
N MET A 149 -8.59 -0.80 -1.78
CA MET A 149 -7.40 -0.63 -2.63
C MET A 149 -6.62 0.61 -2.20
N MET A 150 -5.31 0.47 -2.05
CA MET A 150 -4.39 1.56 -1.76
C MET A 150 -3.57 1.91 -3.01
N ASN A 151 -3.70 3.14 -3.50
CA ASN A 151 -3.04 3.66 -4.71
C ASN A 151 -3.38 2.93 -6.02
N GLY A 152 -4.46 2.16 -6.03
CA GLY A 152 -5.03 1.58 -7.23
C GLY A 152 -6.52 1.90 -7.31
N CYS A 153 -7.11 1.94 -8.49
CA CYS A 153 -8.51 2.21 -8.67
C CYS A 153 -9.13 1.24 -9.67
N ILE A 154 -10.22 0.60 -9.24
CA ILE A 154 -11.04 -0.29 -10.06
C ILE A 154 -12.50 0.09 -9.79
N ARG A 155 -13.31 0.14 -10.84
CA ARG A 155 -14.76 0.27 -10.69
C ARG A 155 -15.39 -1.07 -10.36
N GLY A 156 -16.25 -1.08 -9.38
CA GLY A 156 -16.99 -2.27 -8.97
C GLY A 156 -17.80 -2.05 -7.71
N GLU A 157 -18.82 -2.86 -7.54
CA GLU A 157 -19.58 -2.92 -6.29
C GLU A 157 -18.68 -3.49 -5.20
N ASN A 158 -18.80 -2.96 -3.97
CA ASN A 158 -18.04 -3.39 -2.81
C ASN A 158 -16.50 -3.23 -2.95
N ILE A 159 -16.06 -2.32 -3.84
CA ILE A 159 -14.65 -1.94 -4.03
C ILE A 159 -14.47 -0.47 -3.64
N TYR A 160 -13.49 -0.21 -2.77
CA TYR A 160 -13.23 1.10 -2.19
C TYR A 160 -11.76 1.48 -2.36
N CYS A 161 -11.50 2.66 -2.90
CA CYS A 161 -10.15 3.08 -3.28
C CYS A 161 -9.70 4.30 -2.49
N ALA A 162 -8.55 4.22 -1.83
CA ALA A 162 -7.83 5.34 -1.25
C ALA A 162 -6.59 5.64 -2.08
N LEU A 163 -6.50 6.86 -2.62
CA LEU A 163 -5.54 7.24 -3.64
C LEU A 163 -4.75 8.49 -3.23
N CYS A 164 -3.46 8.51 -3.52
CA CYS A 164 -2.75 9.77 -3.69
C CYS A 164 -3.18 10.41 -5.02
N ASN A 165 -3.32 11.73 -5.05
CA ASN A 165 -3.46 12.45 -6.31
C ASN A 165 -2.09 12.59 -6.97
N ASP A 166 -1.59 11.46 -7.50
CA ASP A 166 -0.24 11.36 -8.06
C ASP A 166 -0.03 12.28 -9.26
N PHE A 167 -1.09 12.51 -10.06
CA PHE A 167 -1.03 13.49 -11.16
C PHE A 167 -0.69 14.88 -10.65
N GLN A 168 -1.46 15.39 -9.67
CA GLN A 168 -1.26 16.72 -9.15
C GLN A 168 0.07 16.84 -8.39
N ALA A 169 0.47 15.80 -7.65
CA ALA A 169 1.71 15.80 -6.89
C ALA A 169 2.94 15.81 -7.81
N ALA A 170 2.92 15.02 -8.89
CA ALA A 170 3.98 15.01 -9.90
C ALA A 170 4.03 16.33 -10.68
N HIS A 171 2.87 16.85 -11.09
CA HIS A 171 2.77 18.14 -11.75
C HIS A 171 3.40 19.26 -10.91
N MET A 172 3.05 19.32 -9.63
CA MET A 172 3.61 20.30 -8.68
C MET A 172 5.14 20.15 -8.57
N ALA A 173 5.64 18.92 -8.35
CA ALA A 173 7.08 18.68 -8.17
C ALA A 173 7.90 19.05 -9.41
N VAL A 174 7.41 18.72 -10.60
CA VAL A 174 8.06 19.05 -11.87
C VAL A 174 7.97 20.54 -12.16
N THR A 175 6.85 21.20 -11.85
CA THR A 175 6.71 22.66 -12.00
C THR A 175 7.73 23.40 -11.13
N GLU A 176 8.01 22.94 -9.91
CA GLU A 176 9.06 23.53 -9.05
C GLU A 176 10.45 23.40 -9.70
N LEU A 177 10.80 22.24 -10.29
CA LEU A 177 12.06 22.09 -11.03
C LEU A 177 12.15 23.09 -12.21
N ILE A 178 11.10 23.22 -12.98
CA ILE A 178 11.04 24.17 -14.11
C ILE A 178 11.22 25.61 -13.63
N GLN A 179 10.59 25.99 -12.52
CA GLN A 179 10.70 27.34 -11.96
C GLN A 179 12.11 27.70 -11.48
N THR A 180 12.96 26.70 -11.17
CA THR A 180 14.38 26.89 -10.86
C THR A 180 15.27 26.91 -12.11
N GLY A 181 14.67 26.90 -13.30
CA GLY A 181 15.38 27.00 -14.59
C GLY A 181 15.88 25.65 -15.12
N LYS A 182 15.36 24.53 -14.64
CA LYS A 182 15.69 23.21 -15.20
C LYS A 182 14.90 22.99 -16.49
N GLU A 183 15.61 22.53 -17.53
CA GLU A 183 15.07 22.39 -18.88
C GLU A 183 14.98 20.92 -19.34
N ASP A 184 15.96 20.10 -18.98
CA ASP A 184 16.05 18.69 -19.38
C ASP A 184 15.78 17.78 -18.17
N ILE A 185 14.51 17.57 -17.85
CA ILE A 185 14.09 16.80 -16.67
C ILE A 185 13.93 15.32 -17.02
N LEU A 186 14.77 14.46 -16.43
CA LEU A 186 14.67 13.02 -16.56
C LEU A 186 13.53 12.48 -15.68
N PHE A 187 12.57 11.77 -16.29
CA PHE A 187 11.57 10.97 -15.58
C PHE A 187 12.10 9.55 -15.38
N LEU A 188 12.25 9.11 -14.12
CA LEU A 188 12.64 7.75 -13.76
C LEU A 188 11.49 6.97 -13.15
N SER A 189 11.15 5.82 -13.71
CA SER A 189 10.11 4.93 -13.19
C SER A 189 10.57 3.47 -13.21
N ASP A 190 9.96 2.65 -12.36
CA ASP A 190 10.20 1.21 -12.31
C ASP A 190 9.05 0.39 -12.91
N SER A 191 7.94 1.03 -13.23
CA SER A 191 6.73 0.32 -13.66
C SER A 191 5.83 1.18 -14.54
N HIS A 192 4.84 0.54 -15.16
CA HIS A 192 3.68 1.15 -15.81
C HIS A 192 2.41 0.98 -14.99
N SER A 193 2.54 0.93 -13.66
CA SER A 193 1.38 0.80 -12.77
C SER A 193 0.47 2.03 -12.84
N TYR A 194 -0.76 1.91 -12.34
CA TYR A 194 -1.71 3.02 -12.26
C TYR A 194 -1.09 4.30 -11.68
N SER A 195 -0.42 4.21 -10.53
CA SER A 195 0.24 5.36 -9.89
C SER A 195 1.39 5.92 -10.73
N ALA A 196 2.25 5.06 -11.30
CA ALA A 196 3.36 5.50 -12.16
C ALA A 196 2.87 6.24 -13.40
N ASN A 197 1.79 5.76 -14.02
CA ASN A 197 1.18 6.42 -15.18
C ASN A 197 0.54 7.76 -14.82
N GLN A 198 -0.09 7.90 -13.62
CA GLN A 198 -0.57 9.20 -13.15
C GLN A 198 0.58 10.19 -12.92
N LYS A 199 1.71 9.73 -12.37
CA LYS A 199 2.93 10.55 -12.21
C LYS A 199 3.49 10.99 -13.57
N LEU A 200 3.55 10.08 -14.56
CA LEU A 200 3.98 10.41 -15.92
C LEU A 200 3.07 11.45 -16.59
N ARG A 201 1.76 11.32 -16.41
CA ARG A 201 0.79 12.31 -16.91
C ARG A 201 1.01 13.68 -16.25
N GLY A 202 1.25 13.71 -14.92
CA GLY A 202 1.56 14.95 -14.20
C GLY A 202 2.86 15.59 -14.66
N TYR A 203 3.93 14.82 -14.82
CA TYR A 203 5.20 15.26 -15.41
C TYR A 203 5.01 15.85 -16.82
N THR A 204 4.34 15.11 -17.69
CA THR A 204 4.07 15.54 -19.06
C THR A 204 3.25 16.83 -19.10
N GLN A 205 2.25 16.96 -18.23
CA GLN A 205 1.42 18.16 -18.18
C GLN A 205 2.20 19.38 -17.69
N ALA A 206 3.05 19.23 -16.68
CA ALA A 206 3.89 20.32 -16.19
C ALA A 206 4.83 20.89 -17.27
N LEU A 207 5.45 20.01 -18.08
CA LEU A 207 6.26 20.44 -19.23
C LEU A 207 5.42 21.20 -20.26
N LYS A 208 4.23 20.67 -20.60
CA LYS A 208 3.32 21.33 -21.57
C LYS A 208 2.87 22.71 -21.08
N ASP A 209 2.50 22.83 -19.82
CA ASP A 209 2.06 24.10 -19.22
C ASP A 209 3.16 25.15 -19.24
N ALA A 210 4.42 24.73 -19.16
CA ALA A 210 5.60 25.58 -19.30
C ALA A 210 6.01 25.85 -20.77
N GLY A 211 5.30 25.28 -21.76
CA GLY A 211 5.66 25.39 -23.17
C GLY A 211 6.90 24.57 -23.58
N MET A 212 7.30 23.60 -22.74
CA MET A 212 8.49 22.77 -22.98
C MET A 212 8.12 21.50 -23.77
N PRO A 213 9.01 21.01 -24.64
CA PRO A 213 8.77 19.78 -25.37
C PRO A 213 8.86 18.56 -24.45
N VAL A 214 7.97 17.58 -24.65
CA VAL A 214 8.10 16.28 -23.99
C VAL A 214 9.08 15.42 -24.77
N ASN A 215 10.24 15.14 -24.19
CA ASN A 215 11.26 14.28 -24.78
C ASN A 215 11.12 12.85 -24.27
N GLU A 216 10.60 11.95 -25.09
CA GLU A 216 10.41 10.53 -24.71
C GLU A 216 11.71 9.81 -24.31
N LYS A 217 12.88 10.26 -24.81
CA LYS A 217 14.18 9.70 -24.41
C LYS A 217 14.49 9.96 -22.93
N LEU A 218 13.89 11.00 -22.35
CA LEU A 218 14.01 11.33 -20.93
C LEU A 218 12.97 10.61 -20.07
N CYS A 219 12.14 9.72 -20.62
CA CYS A 219 11.28 8.82 -19.87
C CYS A 219 11.96 7.44 -19.79
N VAL A 220 12.63 7.17 -18.68
CA VAL A 220 13.47 5.97 -18.50
C VAL A 220 12.85 5.03 -17.47
N TYR A 221 12.72 3.76 -17.85
CA TYR A 221 12.22 2.69 -16.99
C TYR A 221 13.35 1.77 -16.59
N VAL A 222 13.45 1.50 -15.29
CA VAL A 222 14.51 0.67 -14.70
C VAL A 222 14.02 0.06 -13.39
N GLU A 223 14.45 -1.16 -13.10
CA GLU A 223 14.17 -1.83 -11.83
C GLU A 223 14.52 -0.92 -10.63
N ASN A 224 13.63 -0.84 -9.63
CA ASN A 224 13.83 -0.02 -8.42
C ASN A 224 14.94 -0.61 -7.53
N ARG A 225 16.15 -0.56 -8.06
CA ARG A 225 17.41 -0.93 -7.39
C ARG A 225 18.44 0.17 -7.62
N ILE A 226 18.95 0.69 -6.53
CA ILE A 226 19.89 1.81 -6.50
C ILE A 226 21.11 1.57 -7.42
N ASP A 227 21.67 0.36 -7.39
CA ASP A 227 22.81 -0.03 -8.23
C ASP A 227 22.43 -0.09 -9.72
N ARG A 228 21.26 -0.63 -10.05
CA ARG A 228 20.77 -0.72 -11.43
C ARG A 228 20.53 0.65 -12.06
N VAL A 229 19.90 1.55 -11.32
CA VAL A 229 19.66 2.93 -11.78
C VAL A 229 20.99 3.63 -12.05
N ARG A 230 21.92 3.60 -11.07
CA ARG A 230 23.26 4.19 -11.23
C ARG A 230 23.96 3.66 -12.48
N ASP A 231 24.02 2.35 -12.65
CA ASP A 231 24.79 1.71 -13.72
C ASP A 231 24.13 1.94 -15.09
N LEU A 232 22.79 1.95 -15.15
CA LEU A 232 22.06 2.34 -16.35
C LEU A 232 22.41 3.77 -16.77
N LEU A 233 22.29 4.75 -15.86
CA LEU A 233 22.58 6.15 -16.16
C LEU A 233 24.05 6.37 -16.55
N LEU A 234 24.99 5.63 -15.95
CA LEU A 234 26.41 5.67 -16.33
C LEU A 234 26.66 5.13 -17.74
N SER A 235 25.88 4.16 -18.21
CA SER A 235 25.99 3.57 -19.54
C SER A 235 25.35 4.43 -20.64
N ARG A 236 24.41 5.31 -20.29
CA ARG A 236 23.60 6.12 -21.20
C ARG A 236 24.23 7.50 -21.43
N ASN A 237 25.33 7.56 -22.19
CA ASN A 237 26.00 8.83 -22.54
C ASN A 237 25.19 9.70 -23.52
N ASP A 238 24.12 9.16 -24.07
CA ASP A 238 23.18 9.84 -24.96
C ASP A 238 22.10 10.65 -24.21
N LEU A 239 21.99 10.46 -22.89
CA LEU A 239 21.04 11.20 -22.05
C LEU A 239 21.70 12.46 -21.50
N MET A 240 21.15 13.61 -21.89
CA MET A 240 21.50 14.91 -21.31
C MET A 240 20.32 15.37 -20.46
N PHE A 241 20.56 15.65 -19.19
CA PHE A 241 19.54 16.13 -18.25
C PHE A 241 20.18 16.92 -17.11
N ASP A 242 19.44 17.90 -16.60
CA ASP A 242 19.84 18.80 -15.50
C ASP A 242 18.95 18.64 -14.26
N ALA A 243 17.91 17.83 -14.37
CA ALA A 243 17.10 17.42 -13.23
C ALA A 243 16.57 15.99 -13.38
N VAL A 244 16.18 15.40 -12.25
CA VAL A 244 15.54 14.08 -12.17
C VAL A 244 14.26 14.19 -11.33
N PHE A 245 13.15 13.73 -11.89
CA PHE A 245 11.94 13.39 -11.15
C PHE A 245 11.77 11.88 -11.16
N ALA A 246 11.95 11.25 -10.02
CA ALA A 246 11.86 9.81 -9.85
C ALA A 246 10.54 9.40 -9.17
N THR A 247 9.91 8.33 -9.64
CA THR A 247 8.64 7.85 -9.10
C THR A 247 8.77 7.16 -7.74
N GLU A 248 10.01 6.90 -7.28
CA GLU A 248 10.36 6.29 -6.01
C GLU A 248 11.68 6.87 -5.48
N ASP A 249 11.83 6.97 -4.15
CA ASP A 249 13.08 7.47 -3.52
C ASP A 249 14.29 6.59 -3.87
N GLY A 250 14.10 5.27 -3.99
CA GLY A 250 15.17 4.36 -4.38
C GLY A 250 15.76 4.67 -5.76
N LEU A 251 14.91 5.03 -6.72
CA LEU A 251 15.32 5.48 -8.05
C LEU A 251 16.09 6.80 -7.98
N ALA A 252 15.58 7.75 -7.18
CA ALA A 252 16.24 9.05 -6.96
C ALA A 252 17.63 8.91 -6.35
N ILE A 253 17.80 8.02 -5.39
CA ILE A 253 19.11 7.72 -4.78
C ILE A 253 20.06 7.07 -5.79
N GLY A 254 19.55 6.25 -6.71
CA GLY A 254 20.32 5.73 -7.82
C GLY A 254 20.88 6.86 -8.70
N ALA A 255 20.05 7.86 -9.00
CA ALA A 255 20.47 9.08 -9.73
C ALA A 255 21.46 9.92 -8.90
N LEU A 256 21.29 10.03 -7.59
CA LEU A 256 22.25 10.71 -6.70
C LEU A 256 23.62 10.02 -6.73
N LYS A 257 23.65 8.68 -6.72
CA LYS A 257 24.91 7.93 -6.87
C LYS A 257 25.53 8.05 -8.26
N TYR A 258 24.73 8.20 -9.32
CA TYR A 258 25.21 8.56 -10.66
C TYR A 258 25.86 9.94 -10.65
N ALA A 259 25.19 10.97 -10.11
CA ALA A 259 25.72 12.32 -10.02
C ALA A 259 27.09 12.35 -9.32
N LYS A 260 27.19 11.66 -8.16
CA LYS A 260 28.47 11.50 -7.42
C LYS A 260 29.57 10.84 -8.27
N LYS A 261 29.24 9.82 -9.07
CA LYS A 261 30.22 9.13 -9.96
C LYS A 261 30.66 10.01 -11.13
N ARG A 262 29.80 10.92 -11.59
CA ARG A 262 30.11 11.90 -12.64
C ARG A 262 30.73 13.20 -12.10
N ASN A 263 30.94 13.32 -10.79
CA ASN A 263 31.38 14.52 -10.09
C ASN A 263 30.47 15.74 -10.34
N LEU A 264 29.17 15.51 -10.50
CA LEU A 264 28.15 16.54 -10.58
C LEU A 264 27.76 17.01 -9.19
N SER A 265 27.66 18.32 -9.00
CA SER A 265 27.16 18.92 -7.76
C SER A 265 25.64 18.86 -7.73
N VAL A 266 25.10 18.32 -6.64
CA VAL A 266 23.66 18.33 -6.35
C VAL A 266 23.42 19.37 -5.26
N PRO A 267 22.52 20.33 -5.44
CA PRO A 267 21.56 20.49 -6.52
C PRO A 267 22.07 21.33 -7.74
N ARG A 268 23.23 21.98 -7.64
CA ARG A 268 23.69 23.01 -8.59
C ARG A 268 23.72 22.52 -10.05
N ASP A 269 24.42 21.40 -10.32
CA ASP A 269 24.57 20.86 -11.67
C ASP A 269 23.38 19.97 -12.05
N ILE A 270 22.76 19.31 -11.07
CA ILE A 270 21.60 18.45 -11.25
C ILE A 270 20.71 18.47 -10.00
N SER A 271 19.44 18.81 -10.17
CA SER A 271 18.42 18.72 -9.10
C SER A 271 17.71 17.36 -9.12
N ILE A 272 17.39 16.81 -7.96
CA ILE A 272 16.79 15.47 -7.85
C ILE A 272 15.61 15.50 -6.91
N ILE A 273 14.45 15.00 -7.39
CA ILE A 273 13.25 14.79 -6.56
C ILE A 273 12.88 13.31 -6.58
N GLY A 274 12.65 12.74 -5.40
CA GLY A 274 12.11 11.41 -5.20
C GLY A 274 10.59 11.38 -4.94
N TYR A 275 10.09 10.22 -4.49
CA TYR A 275 8.68 10.01 -4.19
C TYR A 275 8.50 9.02 -3.05
N ASN A 276 7.47 9.23 -2.23
CA ASN A 276 7.03 8.49 -1.04
C ASN A 276 7.62 8.94 0.30
N ASN A 277 8.57 9.86 0.33
CA ASN A 277 9.19 10.37 1.57
C ASN A 277 9.57 9.22 2.53
N SER A 278 10.26 8.21 1.98
CA SER A 278 10.73 7.06 2.73
C SER A 278 11.95 7.41 3.58
N GLU A 279 12.35 6.50 4.48
CA GLU A 279 13.58 6.65 5.27
C GLU A 279 14.84 6.82 4.41
N LEU A 280 14.83 6.30 3.20
CA LEU A 280 15.92 6.49 2.25
C LEU A 280 16.17 7.97 1.95
N SER A 281 15.13 8.80 1.99
CA SER A 281 15.23 10.23 1.66
C SER A 281 16.04 11.03 2.69
N VAL A 282 16.15 10.56 3.92
CA VAL A 282 16.94 11.16 4.99
C VAL A 282 18.24 10.40 5.30
N CYS A 283 18.40 9.19 4.74
CA CYS A 283 19.62 8.39 4.91
C CYS A 283 20.72 8.72 3.91
N CYS A 284 20.43 9.52 2.89
CA CYS A 284 21.40 9.92 1.87
C CYS A 284 22.01 11.30 2.19
N ASP A 285 23.15 11.58 1.56
CA ASP A 285 23.87 12.85 1.65
C ASP A 285 24.21 13.33 0.21
N PRO A 286 23.66 14.47 -0.22
CA PRO A 286 22.69 15.35 0.43
C PRO A 286 21.32 14.68 0.65
N GLU A 287 20.54 15.17 1.66
CA GLU A 287 19.19 14.68 1.92
C GLU A 287 18.24 14.94 0.74
N LEU A 288 17.44 13.94 0.40
CA LEU A 288 16.62 13.92 -0.80
C LEU A 288 15.31 14.71 -0.65
N SER A 289 15.11 15.72 -1.48
CA SER A 289 13.78 16.31 -1.72
C SER A 289 12.87 15.27 -2.34
N THR A 290 11.66 15.13 -1.82
CA THR A 290 10.75 14.04 -2.22
C THR A 290 9.30 14.44 -2.08
N VAL A 291 8.41 13.81 -2.82
CA VAL A 291 6.97 13.96 -2.64
C VAL A 291 6.49 13.00 -1.54
N ASP A 292 5.85 13.54 -0.52
CA ASP A 292 5.11 12.72 0.45
C ASP A 292 3.76 12.31 -0.14
N SER A 293 3.60 11.03 -0.44
CA SER A 293 2.37 10.44 -1.01
C SER A 293 1.26 10.20 0.02
N ARG A 294 1.47 10.60 1.28
CA ARG A 294 0.50 10.47 2.38
C ARG A 294 0.13 9.02 2.71
N GLY A 295 1.08 8.08 2.59
CA GLY A 295 0.84 6.65 2.78
C GLY A 295 0.09 6.29 4.07
N GLU A 296 0.50 6.83 5.23
CA GLU A 296 -0.19 6.63 6.51
C GLU A 296 -1.62 7.19 6.51
N ARG A 297 -1.82 8.35 5.85
CA ARG A 297 -3.17 8.92 5.70
C ARG A 297 -4.07 8.03 4.86
N LEU A 298 -3.53 7.42 3.80
CA LEU A 298 -4.28 6.47 2.98
C LEU A 298 -4.65 5.22 3.77
N CYS A 299 -3.72 4.67 4.54
CA CYS A 299 -4.01 3.55 5.45
C CYS A 299 -5.12 3.90 6.44
N LYS A 300 -5.07 5.10 7.05
CA LYS A 300 -6.12 5.56 7.95
C LYS A 300 -7.47 5.66 7.25
N ILE A 301 -7.53 6.22 6.04
CA ILE A 301 -8.76 6.29 5.23
C ILE A 301 -9.32 4.88 4.99
N ILE A 302 -8.46 3.90 4.66
CA ILE A 302 -8.87 2.51 4.47
C ILE A 302 -9.47 1.93 5.75
N ILE A 303 -8.80 2.09 6.90
CA ILE A 303 -9.29 1.58 8.19
C ILE A 303 -10.64 2.21 8.55
N ASP A 304 -10.73 3.55 8.51
CA ASP A 304 -11.95 4.28 8.84
C ASP A 304 -13.12 3.83 7.93
N SER A 305 -12.87 3.69 6.62
CA SER A 305 -13.87 3.22 5.65
C SER A 305 -14.26 1.78 5.91
N MET A 306 -13.28 0.89 6.18
CA MET A 306 -13.52 -0.52 6.48
C MET A 306 -14.39 -0.69 7.74
N MET A 307 -14.09 0.04 8.81
CA MET A 307 -14.86 -0.04 10.05
C MET A 307 -16.30 0.45 9.88
N LEU A 308 -16.56 1.38 8.98
CA LEU A 308 -17.92 1.80 8.61
C LEU A 308 -18.60 0.77 7.73
N CYS A 309 -17.92 0.26 6.70
CA CYS A 309 -18.42 -0.74 5.76
C CYS A 309 -18.86 -2.03 6.48
N LEU A 310 -18.01 -2.54 7.38
CA LEU A 310 -18.30 -3.74 8.18
C LEU A 310 -19.46 -3.55 9.19
N LYS A 311 -19.90 -2.29 9.39
CA LYS A 311 -21.11 -1.95 10.15
C LYS A 311 -22.31 -1.64 9.24
N ASN A 312 -22.24 -2.02 7.96
CA ASN A 312 -23.25 -1.74 6.94
C ASN A 312 -23.59 -0.24 6.80
N ARG A 313 -22.58 0.63 6.95
CA ARG A 313 -22.71 2.07 6.70
C ARG A 313 -22.26 2.40 5.28
N GLU A 314 -22.95 3.33 4.64
CA GLU A 314 -22.54 3.87 3.36
C GLU A 314 -21.17 4.55 3.46
N ILE A 315 -20.29 4.28 2.50
CA ILE A 315 -18.96 4.88 2.38
C ILE A 315 -18.71 5.29 0.92
N ARG A 316 -17.79 6.23 0.74
CA ARG A 316 -17.38 6.66 -0.61
C ARG A 316 -16.53 5.57 -1.26
N SER A 317 -16.83 5.25 -2.52
CA SER A 317 -16.06 4.27 -3.31
C SER A 317 -14.64 4.75 -3.63
N LYS A 318 -14.41 6.08 -3.69
CA LYS A 318 -13.11 6.67 -4.03
C LYS A 318 -12.81 7.90 -3.17
N VAL A 319 -11.63 7.92 -2.54
CA VAL A 319 -11.15 9.03 -1.72
C VAL A 319 -9.72 9.38 -2.11
N TYR A 320 -9.44 10.67 -2.30
CA TYR A 320 -8.10 11.16 -2.61
C TYR A 320 -7.46 11.85 -1.41
N ALA A 321 -6.15 11.65 -1.26
CA ALA A 321 -5.28 12.47 -0.44
C ALA A 321 -4.31 13.24 -1.37
N ASN A 322 -4.11 14.53 -1.12
CA ASN A 322 -3.15 15.31 -1.87
C ASN A 322 -1.76 15.10 -1.28
N GLY A 323 -0.81 14.70 -2.12
CA GLY A 323 0.61 14.69 -1.81
C GLY A 323 1.16 16.12 -1.70
N PHE A 324 2.33 16.26 -1.11
CA PHE A 324 3.05 17.53 -1.02
C PHE A 324 4.55 17.32 -1.13
N LEU A 325 5.26 18.35 -1.58
CA LEU A 325 6.72 18.31 -1.72
C LEU A 325 7.38 18.58 -0.37
N VAL A 326 8.26 17.67 0.04
CA VAL A 326 9.18 17.83 1.17
C VAL A 326 10.50 18.29 0.61
N ARG A 327 10.82 19.57 0.85
CA ARG A 327 12.05 20.19 0.37
C ARG A 327 13.21 19.85 1.28
N ARG A 328 14.32 19.41 0.67
CA ARG A 328 15.60 19.10 1.30
C ARG A 328 16.75 19.60 0.44
N GLU A 329 17.90 18.95 0.55
CA GLU A 329 19.18 19.46 0.01
C GLU A 329 19.42 19.13 -1.48
N THR A 330 18.61 18.26 -2.10
CA THR A 330 18.81 17.89 -3.51
C THR A 330 18.10 18.80 -4.52
N THR A 331 17.54 19.93 -4.06
CA THR A 331 16.89 20.96 -4.87
C THR A 331 17.22 22.36 -4.37
N ASP A 332 17.10 23.36 -5.25
CA ASP A 332 17.44 24.79 -4.96
C ASP A 332 16.23 25.65 -4.57
N PHE A 333 15.12 25.07 -4.12
CA PHE A 333 13.91 25.80 -3.75
C PHE A 333 13.41 25.53 -2.33
#